data_f06684ee492ff95407cfb58f7ec49fae
#
_entry.id   f06684ee492ff95407cfb58f7ec49fae
#
_cell.length_a   1.000
_cell.length_b   1.000
_cell.length_c   1.000
_cell.angle_alpha   90.00
_cell.angle_beta   90.00
_cell.angle_gamma   90.00
#
_symmetry.space_group_name_H-M   'P 1'
#
loop_
_entity.id
_entity.type
_entity.pdbx_description
1 polymer ?
#
loop_
_entity_poly.entity_id
_entity_poly.type
_entity_poly.pdbx_seq_one_letter_code
_entity_poly.pdbx_strand_id
1 'polypeptide(L)'
;MIPYLIMTFLYFVVAIVAALAASFSMWNILSWIHGMVWLRVHFITLGIVTQLLFGTIPILTAKTHNLPRPKTRWDIWLLLNAGIALLLVGIPTTNKIPIITGGTLVFTATTLLLIQLAGIRTQSEKTLAVKEGRKFYIAGLFYFLIGILVGTGMFPDWAEALGIVGDIGEVHIHANNWG
;
A
#
# COMPACT_ATOMS: atom_id res chain seq x y z
N MET A 1 13.03 10.28 -0.98
CA MET A 1 12.84 9.40 -2.18
C MET A 1 13.77 8.20 -2.18
N ILE A 2 15.08 8.36 -1.99
CA ILE A 2 16.05 7.24 -2.03
C ILE A 2 15.62 6.01 -1.22
N PRO A 3 15.20 6.12 0.08
CA PRO A 3 14.81 4.94 0.84
C PRO A 3 13.59 4.20 0.26
N TYR A 4 12.64 4.92 -0.32
CA TYR A 4 11.51 4.30 -1.02
C TYR A 4 11.94 3.55 -2.28
N LEU A 5 12.87 4.10 -3.07
CA LEU A 5 13.41 3.42 -4.26
C LEU A 5 14.20 2.16 -3.91
N ILE A 6 14.98 2.19 -2.83
CA ILE A 6 15.69 1.01 -2.34
C ILE A 6 14.69 -0.08 -1.96
N MET A 7 13.65 0.26 -1.21
CA MET A 7 12.60 -0.70 -0.84
C MET A 7 11.82 -1.21 -2.06
N THR A 8 11.52 -0.33 -3.02
CA THR A 8 10.92 -0.75 -4.30
C THR A 8 11.76 -1.82 -4.98
N PHE A 9 13.06 -1.59 -5.08
CA PHE A 9 13.98 -2.56 -5.71
C PHE A 9 14.05 -3.88 -4.92
N LEU A 10 14.13 -3.82 -3.59
CA LEU A 10 14.11 -5.01 -2.75
C LEU A 10 12.83 -5.82 -2.94
N TYR A 11 11.65 -5.17 -2.89
CA TYR A 11 10.38 -5.83 -3.13
C TYR A 11 10.27 -6.38 -4.56
N PHE A 12 10.84 -5.71 -5.55
CA PHE A 12 10.89 -6.21 -6.93
C PHE A 12 11.69 -7.53 -7.01
N VAL A 13 12.86 -7.59 -6.41
CA VAL A 13 13.68 -8.81 -6.36
C VAL A 13 12.92 -9.93 -5.65
N VAL A 14 12.31 -9.64 -4.50
CA VAL A 14 11.53 -10.63 -3.75
C VAL A 14 10.30 -11.08 -4.55
N ALA A 15 9.63 -10.19 -5.27
CA ALA A 15 8.50 -10.54 -6.14
C ALA A 15 8.91 -11.51 -7.28
N ILE A 16 10.09 -11.30 -7.87
CA ILE A 16 10.64 -12.23 -8.88
C ILE A 16 10.90 -13.61 -8.25
N VAL A 17 11.57 -13.65 -7.09
CA VAL A 17 11.83 -14.91 -6.38
C VAL A 17 10.52 -15.62 -6.03
N ALA A 18 9.52 -14.88 -5.52
CA ALA A 18 8.20 -15.42 -5.22
C ALA A 18 7.48 -15.96 -6.46
N ALA A 19 7.62 -15.29 -7.62
CA ALA A 19 7.06 -15.76 -8.88
C ALA A 19 7.72 -17.06 -9.36
N LEU A 20 9.05 -17.15 -9.27
CA LEU A 20 9.80 -18.38 -9.58
C LEU A 20 9.41 -19.52 -8.63
N ALA A 21 9.36 -19.26 -7.32
CA ALA A 21 8.93 -20.24 -6.33
C ALA A 21 7.50 -20.74 -6.58
N ALA A 22 6.58 -19.84 -6.96
CA ALA A 22 5.22 -20.23 -7.34
C ALA A 22 5.20 -21.14 -8.57
N SER A 23 6.07 -20.91 -9.56
CA SER A 23 6.21 -21.77 -10.73
C SER A 23 6.73 -23.18 -10.34
N PHE A 24 7.70 -23.25 -9.44
CA PHE A 24 8.20 -24.53 -8.92
C PHE A 24 7.16 -25.28 -8.06
N SER A 25 6.31 -24.56 -7.34
CA SER A 25 5.23 -25.18 -6.55
C SER A 25 4.18 -25.84 -7.46
N MET A 26 3.94 -25.30 -8.66
CA MET A 26 3.08 -25.94 -9.67
C MET A 26 3.62 -27.32 -10.12
N TRP A 27 4.93 -27.56 -10.01
CA TRP A 27 5.56 -28.84 -10.29
C TRP A 27 5.76 -29.72 -9.04
N ASN A 28 5.04 -29.41 -7.94
CA ASN A 28 5.14 -30.08 -6.64
C ASN A 28 6.54 -30.03 -5.96
N ILE A 29 7.42 -29.14 -6.40
CA ILE A 29 8.77 -29.02 -5.83
C ILE A 29 8.72 -28.25 -4.49
N LEU A 30 7.77 -27.32 -4.33
CA LEU A 30 7.58 -26.47 -3.13
C LEU A 30 6.13 -26.50 -2.64
N SER A 31 5.51 -27.68 -2.61
CA SER A 31 4.10 -27.87 -2.24
C SER A 31 3.77 -27.45 -0.79
N TRP A 32 4.77 -27.31 0.07
CA TRP A 32 4.62 -26.90 1.47
C TRP A 32 4.47 -25.38 1.67
N ILE A 33 4.72 -24.57 0.62
CA ILE A 33 4.55 -23.11 0.71
C ILE A 33 3.17 -22.74 0.16
N HIS A 34 2.25 -22.44 1.06
CA HIS A 34 0.90 -21.96 0.70
C HIS A 34 0.90 -20.45 0.46
N GLY A 35 -0.02 -19.97 -0.38
CA GLY A 35 -0.24 -18.52 -0.57
C GLY A 35 0.82 -17.79 -1.40
N MET A 36 1.67 -18.48 -2.16
CA MET A 36 2.71 -17.86 -3.00
C MET A 36 2.14 -16.90 -4.06
N VAL A 37 0.98 -17.22 -4.64
CA VAL A 37 0.30 -16.35 -5.62
C VAL A 37 -0.13 -15.06 -4.93
N TRP A 38 -0.70 -15.18 -3.74
CA TRP A 38 -1.11 -14.03 -2.93
C TRP A 38 0.09 -13.17 -2.53
N LEU A 39 1.17 -13.76 -2.03
CA LEU A 39 2.41 -13.06 -1.68
C LEU A 39 2.97 -12.29 -2.88
N ARG A 40 3.05 -12.90 -4.05
CA ARG A 40 3.54 -12.25 -5.27
C ARG A 40 2.75 -10.99 -5.61
N VAL A 41 1.41 -11.06 -5.58
CA VAL A 41 0.55 -9.91 -5.86
C VAL A 41 0.83 -8.79 -4.86
N HIS A 42 0.91 -9.11 -3.56
CA HIS A 42 1.13 -8.10 -2.53
C HIS A 42 2.56 -7.53 -2.50
N PHE A 43 3.58 -8.30 -2.90
CA PHE A 43 4.92 -7.73 -3.13
C PHE A 43 4.91 -6.70 -4.26
N ILE A 44 4.13 -6.93 -5.32
CA ILE A 44 4.00 -5.98 -6.43
C ILE A 44 3.19 -4.76 -5.97
N THR A 45 1.99 -4.96 -5.45
CA THR A 45 1.06 -3.86 -5.14
C THR A 45 1.49 -3.06 -3.90
N LEU A 46 1.64 -3.71 -2.74
CA LEU A 46 2.06 -3.05 -1.51
C LEU A 46 3.56 -2.76 -1.48
N GLY A 47 4.38 -3.65 -2.00
CA GLY A 47 5.82 -3.47 -2.02
C GLY A 47 6.26 -2.46 -3.08
N ILE A 48 6.09 -2.77 -4.37
CA ILE A 48 6.64 -1.97 -5.45
C ILE A 48 5.81 -0.70 -5.67
N VAL A 49 4.52 -0.85 -6.00
CA VAL A 49 3.67 0.27 -6.43
C VAL A 49 3.50 1.28 -5.30
N THR A 50 3.17 0.81 -4.09
CA THR A 50 2.96 1.70 -2.95
C THR A 50 4.23 2.44 -2.55
N GLN A 51 5.40 1.79 -2.54
CA GLN A 51 6.67 2.46 -2.27
C GLN A 51 6.97 3.55 -3.30
N LEU A 52 6.76 3.28 -4.60
CA LEU A 52 6.93 4.28 -5.65
C LEU A 52 5.99 5.48 -5.46
N LEU A 53 4.72 5.23 -5.18
CA LEU A 53 3.73 6.29 -4.96
C LEU A 53 4.08 7.15 -3.74
N PHE A 54 4.39 6.53 -2.61
CA PHE A 54 4.78 7.26 -1.39
C PHE A 54 6.05 8.09 -1.54
N GLY A 55 6.99 7.61 -2.36
CA GLY A 55 8.23 8.33 -2.66
C GLY A 55 8.07 9.45 -3.69
N THR A 56 7.16 9.31 -4.66
CA THR A 56 7.06 10.22 -5.82
C THR A 56 5.96 11.27 -5.68
N ILE A 57 4.78 10.92 -5.16
CA ILE A 57 3.64 11.86 -5.08
C ILE A 57 3.98 13.15 -4.34
N PRO A 58 4.64 13.15 -3.15
CA PRO A 58 4.99 14.40 -2.48
C PRO A 58 5.92 15.30 -3.30
N ILE A 59 6.85 14.70 -4.05
CA ILE A 59 7.78 15.43 -4.91
C ILE A 59 7.05 16.04 -6.11
N LEU A 60 6.19 15.25 -6.76
CA LEU A 60 5.39 15.73 -7.88
C LEU A 60 4.45 16.85 -7.43
N THR A 61 3.81 16.67 -6.28
CA THR A 61 2.92 17.70 -5.70
C THR A 61 3.70 18.98 -5.40
N ALA A 62 4.85 18.91 -4.78
CA ALA A 62 5.68 20.09 -4.53
C ALA A 62 6.13 20.76 -5.83
N LYS A 63 6.54 19.97 -6.83
CA LYS A 63 6.97 20.47 -8.14
C LYS A 63 5.85 21.19 -8.88
N THR A 64 4.62 20.67 -8.87
CA THR A 64 3.46 21.30 -9.52
C THR A 64 3.06 22.63 -8.85
N HIS A 65 3.47 22.81 -7.60
CA HIS A 65 3.25 24.05 -6.85
C HIS A 65 4.48 24.96 -6.79
N ASN A 66 5.53 24.69 -7.58
CA ASN A 66 6.80 25.44 -7.56
C ASN A 66 7.43 25.56 -6.16
N LEU A 67 7.23 24.51 -5.33
CA LEU A 67 7.81 24.44 -3.99
C LEU A 67 9.10 23.62 -4.00
N PRO A 68 10.00 23.87 -3.06
CA PRO A 68 11.21 23.08 -2.91
C PRO A 68 10.86 21.62 -2.61
N ARG A 69 11.77 20.72 -3.01
CA ARG A 69 11.59 19.29 -2.78
C ARG A 69 11.39 18.99 -1.29
N PRO A 70 10.29 18.29 -0.90
CA PRO A 70 10.03 17.98 0.49
C PRO A 70 11.08 17.00 1.04
N LYS A 71 11.39 17.15 2.31
CA LYS A 71 12.25 16.21 3.03
C LYS A 71 11.57 14.85 3.13
N THR A 72 12.37 13.78 3.12
CA THR A 72 11.85 12.43 3.35
C THR A 72 11.29 12.32 4.76
N ARG A 73 10.04 11.92 4.89
CA ARG A 73 9.35 11.62 6.14
C ARG A 73 9.68 10.18 6.53
N TRP A 74 10.64 10.04 7.45
CA TRP A 74 11.09 8.73 7.95
C TRP A 74 10.03 8.00 8.77
N ASP A 75 9.18 8.74 9.47
CA ASP A 75 8.03 8.20 10.20
C ASP A 75 7.06 7.48 9.26
N ILE A 76 6.68 8.11 8.14
CA ILE A 76 5.82 7.49 7.12
C ILE A 76 6.50 6.25 6.53
N TRP A 77 7.79 6.37 6.21
CA TRP A 77 8.55 5.26 5.64
C TRP A 77 8.64 4.06 6.59
N LEU A 78 8.92 4.29 7.88
CA LEU A 78 9.00 3.24 8.88
C LEU A 78 7.64 2.55 9.10
N LEU A 79 6.56 3.33 9.27
CA LEU A 79 5.21 2.80 9.44
C LEU A 79 4.79 1.97 8.24
N LEU A 80 5.04 2.45 7.03
CA LEU A 80 4.71 1.73 5.80
C LEU A 80 5.45 0.39 5.73
N ASN A 81 6.76 0.40 5.91
CA ASN A 81 7.57 -0.82 5.74
C ASN A 81 7.34 -1.83 6.89
N ALA A 82 7.20 -1.37 8.13
CA ALA A 82 6.84 -2.24 9.25
C ALA A 82 5.45 -2.85 9.03
N GLY A 83 4.48 -2.05 8.57
CA GLY A 83 3.15 -2.53 8.26
C GLY A 83 3.13 -3.58 7.15
N ILE A 84 3.84 -3.32 6.04
CA ILE A 84 3.97 -4.29 4.93
C ILE A 84 4.63 -5.59 5.43
N ALA A 85 5.72 -5.50 6.19
CA ALA A 85 6.41 -6.68 6.71
C ALA A 85 5.49 -7.54 7.60
N LEU A 86 4.69 -6.90 8.47
CA LEU A 86 3.71 -7.61 9.31
C LEU A 86 2.61 -8.27 8.49
N LEU A 87 2.09 -7.60 7.45
CA LEU A 87 1.10 -8.19 6.55
C LEU A 87 1.66 -9.39 5.80
N LEU A 88 2.91 -9.29 5.28
CA LEU A 88 3.57 -10.36 4.54
C LEU A 88 3.85 -11.60 5.39
N VAL A 89 3.98 -11.45 6.72
CA VAL A 89 4.10 -12.57 7.66
C VAL A 89 2.71 -13.04 8.12
N GLY A 90 1.82 -12.11 8.44
CA GLY A 90 0.53 -12.40 9.05
C GLY A 90 -0.41 -13.17 8.14
N ILE A 91 -0.51 -12.76 6.87
CA ILE A 91 -1.50 -13.35 5.96
C ILE A 91 -1.17 -14.81 5.59
N PRO A 92 0.08 -15.19 5.22
CA PRO A 92 0.39 -16.59 4.98
C PRO A 92 0.22 -17.49 6.20
N THR A 93 0.41 -16.93 7.40
CA THR A 93 0.23 -17.66 8.67
C THR A 93 -1.20 -17.57 9.22
N THR A 94 -2.10 -16.85 8.54
CA THR A 94 -3.47 -16.58 8.99
C THR A 94 -3.55 -16.01 10.42
N ASN A 95 -2.50 -15.33 10.86
CA ASN A 95 -2.41 -14.77 12.21
C ASN A 95 -3.03 -13.37 12.23
N LYS A 96 -4.15 -13.23 12.96
CA LYS A 96 -4.93 -11.98 13.04
C LYS A 96 -4.12 -10.81 13.63
N ILE A 97 -3.22 -11.06 14.59
CA ILE A 97 -2.46 -10.00 15.27
C ILE A 97 -1.56 -9.23 14.29
N PRO A 98 -0.61 -9.87 13.57
CA PRO A 98 0.22 -9.14 12.62
C PRO A 98 -0.58 -8.57 11.44
N ILE A 99 -1.72 -9.19 11.04
CA ILE A 99 -2.58 -8.66 9.98
C ILE A 99 -3.21 -7.34 10.43
N ILE A 100 -3.87 -7.30 11.58
CA ILE A 100 -4.52 -6.09 12.10
C ILE A 100 -3.47 -5.00 12.38
N THR A 101 -2.38 -5.36 13.05
CA THR A 101 -1.31 -4.39 13.35
C THR A 101 -0.68 -3.86 12.07
N GLY A 102 -0.35 -4.73 11.11
CA GLY A 102 0.23 -4.35 9.83
C GLY A 102 -0.69 -3.44 9.02
N GLY A 103 -1.97 -3.81 8.90
CA GLY A 103 -2.98 -2.98 8.23
C GLY A 103 -3.14 -1.61 8.90
N THR A 104 -3.17 -1.55 10.23
CA THR A 104 -3.23 -0.29 10.99
C THR A 104 -2.03 0.60 10.72
N LEU A 105 -0.82 0.03 10.66
CA LEU A 105 0.39 0.79 10.35
C LEU A 105 0.38 1.34 8.93
N VAL A 106 -0.01 0.54 7.93
CA VAL A 106 -0.13 0.99 6.53
C VAL A 106 -1.22 2.06 6.40
N PHE A 107 -2.36 1.88 7.06
CA PHE A 107 -3.44 2.86 7.12
C PHE A 107 -2.94 4.19 7.70
N THR A 108 -2.23 4.14 8.83
CA THR A 108 -1.65 5.33 9.48
C THR A 108 -0.63 6.01 8.58
N ALA A 109 0.27 5.25 7.93
CA ALA A 109 1.24 5.79 6.97
C ALA A 109 0.55 6.51 5.82
N THR A 110 -0.54 5.94 5.27
CA THR A 110 -1.32 6.54 4.18
C THR A 110 -2.02 7.82 4.62
N THR A 111 -2.60 7.82 5.81
CA THR A 111 -3.23 9.01 6.41
C THR A 111 -2.21 10.13 6.61
N LEU A 112 -1.02 9.82 7.13
CA LEU A 112 0.06 10.79 7.29
C LEU A 112 0.57 11.33 5.94
N LEU A 113 0.58 10.49 4.89
CA LEU A 113 0.89 10.94 3.53
C LEU A 113 -0.17 11.94 3.04
N LEU A 114 -1.46 11.67 3.22
CA LEU A 114 -2.55 12.61 2.87
C LEU A 114 -2.40 13.93 3.61
N ILE A 115 -2.09 13.91 4.91
CA ILE A 115 -1.83 15.13 5.70
C ILE A 115 -0.62 15.89 5.16
N GLN A 116 0.46 15.19 4.78
CA GLN A 116 1.62 15.81 4.17
C GLN A 116 1.27 16.49 2.84
N LEU A 117 0.48 15.84 1.99
CA LEU A 117 0.04 16.42 0.71
C LEU A 117 -0.86 17.64 0.92
N ALA A 118 -1.74 17.61 1.93
CA ALA A 118 -2.54 18.76 2.32
C ALA A 118 -1.66 19.92 2.81
N GLY A 119 -0.63 19.63 3.62
CA GLY A 119 0.33 20.64 4.10
C GLY A 119 1.17 21.28 2.98
N ILE A 120 1.57 20.52 1.96
CA ILE A 120 2.25 21.06 0.77
C ILE A 120 1.31 22.03 0.03
N ARG A 121 0.02 21.75 0.00
CA ARG A 121 -0.98 22.62 -0.63
C ARG A 121 -1.15 23.95 0.07
N THR A 122 -1.26 23.96 1.40
CA THR A 122 -1.51 25.20 2.16
C THR A 122 -0.35 26.20 2.01
N GLN A 123 0.86 25.72 1.73
CA GLN A 123 2.01 26.58 1.44
C GLN A 123 1.93 27.23 0.06
N SER A 124 1.08 26.72 -0.84
CA SER A 124 0.99 27.12 -2.25
C SER A 124 -0.21 28.02 -2.58
N GLU A 125 -1.03 28.45 -1.64
CA GLU A 125 -2.29 29.19 -1.90
C GLU A 125 -2.17 30.48 -2.74
N LYS A 126 -0.94 30.88 -3.08
CA LYS A 126 -0.65 32.08 -3.89
C LYS A 126 -0.46 31.79 -5.39
N THR A 127 -0.50 30.56 -5.85
CA THR A 127 -0.21 30.22 -7.25
C THR A 127 -1.39 29.49 -7.90
N LEU A 128 -2.02 30.14 -8.86
CA LEU A 128 -3.20 29.67 -9.63
C LEU A 128 -2.94 28.48 -10.60
N ALA A 129 -1.95 27.63 -10.39
CA ALA A 129 -1.55 26.62 -11.34
C ALA A 129 -1.96 25.20 -10.95
N VAL A 130 -2.65 24.55 -11.86
CA VAL A 130 -2.86 23.08 -12.01
C VAL A 130 -3.67 22.38 -10.93
N LYS A 131 -5.00 22.54 -11.02
CA LYS A 131 -5.97 21.83 -10.17
C LYS A 131 -6.28 20.38 -10.60
N GLU A 132 -5.94 19.96 -11.82
CA GLU A 132 -6.57 18.78 -12.42
C GLU A 132 -6.01 17.42 -11.98
N GLY A 133 -4.70 17.24 -11.90
CA GLY A 133 -4.10 15.94 -11.55
C GLY A 133 -4.25 15.52 -10.09
N ARG A 134 -4.41 16.48 -9.17
CA ARG A 134 -4.45 16.23 -7.72
C ARG A 134 -5.67 15.43 -7.25
N LYS A 135 -6.82 15.63 -7.88
CA LYS A 135 -8.06 14.92 -7.52
C LYS A 135 -7.87 13.42 -7.63
N PHE A 136 -7.12 12.98 -8.65
CA PHE A 136 -6.84 11.57 -8.87
C PHE A 136 -5.93 10.97 -7.79
N TYR A 137 -4.90 11.69 -7.33
CA TYR A 137 -4.04 11.17 -6.24
C TYR A 137 -4.80 11.04 -4.92
N ILE A 138 -5.64 12.04 -4.60
CA ILE A 138 -6.45 12.00 -3.38
C ILE A 138 -7.49 10.88 -3.46
N ALA A 139 -8.18 10.76 -4.59
CA ALA A 139 -9.14 9.69 -4.82
C ALA A 139 -8.46 8.31 -4.72
N GLY A 140 -7.33 8.10 -5.41
CA GLY A 140 -6.60 6.84 -5.36
C GLY A 140 -6.12 6.50 -3.95
N LEU A 141 -5.59 7.48 -3.18
CA LEU A 141 -5.20 7.24 -1.78
C LEU A 141 -6.41 6.97 -0.87
N PHE A 142 -7.55 7.58 -1.16
CA PHE A 142 -8.79 7.30 -0.42
C PHE A 142 -9.30 5.88 -0.70
N TYR A 143 -9.32 5.45 -1.96
CA TYR A 143 -9.64 4.08 -2.31
C TYR A 143 -8.64 3.08 -1.73
N PHE A 144 -7.37 3.44 -1.68
CA PHE A 144 -6.35 2.62 -1.01
C PHE A 144 -6.63 2.46 0.49
N LEU A 145 -7.06 3.52 1.19
CA LEU A 145 -7.49 3.42 2.59
C LEU A 145 -8.70 2.49 2.76
N ILE A 146 -9.69 2.58 1.88
CA ILE A 146 -10.83 1.66 1.87
C ILE A 146 -10.35 0.22 1.65
N GLY A 147 -9.46 0.01 0.67
CA GLY A 147 -8.88 -1.29 0.38
C GLY A 147 -8.13 -1.90 1.58
N ILE A 148 -7.38 -1.08 2.33
CA ILE A 148 -6.70 -1.52 3.56
C ILE A 148 -7.71 -1.93 4.63
N LEU A 149 -8.75 -1.12 4.85
CA LEU A 149 -9.79 -1.43 5.84
C LEU A 149 -10.52 -2.72 5.50
N VAL A 150 -10.95 -2.88 4.25
CA VAL A 150 -11.65 -4.07 3.79
C VAL A 150 -10.73 -5.30 3.88
N GLY A 151 -9.51 -5.21 3.33
CA GLY A 151 -8.56 -6.33 3.34
C GLY A 151 -8.15 -6.76 4.75
N THR A 152 -7.92 -5.79 5.65
CA THR A 152 -7.60 -6.09 7.05
C THR A 152 -8.82 -6.66 7.78
N GLY A 153 -10.01 -6.18 7.46
CA GLY A 153 -11.27 -6.58 8.07
C GLY A 153 -11.75 -7.98 7.67
N MET A 154 -11.26 -8.56 6.57
CA MET A 154 -11.61 -9.91 6.15
C MET A 154 -11.22 -10.98 7.19
N PHE A 155 -10.16 -10.76 7.95
CA PHE A 155 -9.62 -11.74 8.89
C PHE A 155 -10.29 -11.76 10.29
N PRO A 156 -10.73 -10.64 10.87
CA PRO A 156 -11.50 -10.62 12.12
C PRO A 156 -13.00 -10.87 11.96
N ASP A 157 -13.47 -11.27 10.77
CA ASP A 157 -14.88 -11.61 10.47
C ASP A 157 -15.88 -10.47 10.78
N TRP A 158 -15.40 -9.21 10.79
CA TRP A 158 -16.25 -8.06 11.13
C TRP A 158 -17.34 -7.80 10.07
N ALA A 159 -17.13 -8.26 8.86
CA ALA A 159 -18.12 -8.11 7.80
C ALA A 159 -19.37 -8.96 8.08
N GLU A 160 -19.20 -10.18 8.60
CA GLU A 160 -20.30 -11.02 9.07
C GLU A 160 -21.01 -10.34 10.24
N ALA A 161 -20.26 -9.78 11.21
CA ALA A 161 -20.82 -9.03 12.33
C ALA A 161 -21.62 -7.78 11.90
N LEU A 162 -21.28 -7.17 10.75
CA LEU A 162 -22.00 -6.04 10.18
C LEU A 162 -23.14 -6.46 9.21
N GLY A 163 -23.37 -7.76 9.02
CA GLY A 163 -24.37 -8.27 8.10
C GLY A 163 -24.07 -7.98 6.62
N ILE A 164 -22.78 -7.77 6.26
CA ILE A 164 -22.38 -7.54 4.89
C ILE A 164 -22.47 -8.87 4.14
N VAL A 165 -23.40 -8.94 3.20
CA VAL A 165 -23.60 -10.10 2.32
C VAL A 165 -22.83 -9.86 1.01
N GLY A 166 -21.94 -10.79 0.65
CA GLY A 166 -21.20 -10.74 -0.60
C GLY A 166 -19.72 -11.12 -0.45
N ASP A 167 -19.01 -11.15 -1.58
CA ASP A 167 -17.57 -11.45 -1.59
C ASP A 167 -16.76 -10.18 -1.25
N ILE A 168 -16.31 -10.10 0.00
CA ILE A 168 -15.48 -9.01 0.49
C ILE A 168 -14.13 -8.98 -0.20
N GLY A 169 -13.63 -10.14 -0.66
CA GLY A 169 -12.41 -10.23 -1.46
C GLY A 169 -12.52 -9.43 -2.76
N GLU A 170 -13.67 -9.48 -3.42
CA GLU A 170 -13.93 -8.67 -4.62
C GLU A 170 -13.92 -7.17 -4.29
N VAL A 171 -14.53 -6.75 -3.20
CA VAL A 171 -14.51 -5.34 -2.76
C VAL A 171 -13.08 -4.86 -2.52
N HIS A 172 -12.26 -5.69 -1.87
CA HIS A 172 -10.84 -5.40 -1.66
C HIS A 172 -10.08 -5.23 -2.97
N ILE A 173 -10.28 -6.15 -3.92
CA ILE A 173 -9.64 -6.12 -5.24
C ILE A 173 -10.07 -4.88 -6.03
N HIS A 174 -11.37 -4.60 -6.08
CA HIS A 174 -11.90 -3.45 -6.81
C HIS A 174 -11.40 -2.13 -6.23
N ALA A 175 -11.42 -1.95 -4.90
CA ALA A 175 -10.94 -0.73 -4.27
C ALA A 175 -9.45 -0.45 -4.54
N ASN A 176 -8.62 -1.49 -4.68
CA ASN A 176 -7.18 -1.30 -4.92
C ASN A 176 -6.79 -1.22 -6.40
N ASN A 177 -7.58 -1.79 -7.32
CA ASN A 177 -7.22 -1.86 -8.73
C ASN A 177 -8.03 -0.92 -9.63
N TRP A 178 -9.26 -0.59 -9.25
CA TRP A 178 -10.21 0.15 -10.08
C TRP A 178 -10.71 1.45 -9.43
N GLY A 179 -10.43 1.66 -8.15
CA GLY A 179 -10.80 2.85 -7.37
C GLY A 179 -9.95 4.11 -7.61
#